data_5958ed2851b5e5f9b16c8dfd3207f417
#
_entry.id   5958ed2851b5e5f9b16c8dfd3207f417
#
_cell.length_a   1.000
_cell.length_b   1.000
_cell.length_c   1.000
_cell.angle_alpha   90.00
_cell.angle_beta   90.00
_cell.angle_gamma   90.00
#
_symmetry.space_group_name_H-M   'P 1'
#
loop_
_entity.id
_entity.type
_entity.pdbx_description
1 polymer ?
#
loop_
_entity_poly.entity_id
_entity_poly.type
_entity_poly.pdbx_seq_one_letter_code
_entity_poly.pdbx_strand_id
1 'polypeptide(L)'
;AILFGNGFCTLNNWMFRTQMNQTLSDHKISQTGNTRQSLASELATKAITDYSISTDLSSELRVATLAYYSIQQEFNRIGKTIKAGGIPRIDRVTPLLEALVESIIRNPAAGVWLARLKSKSSYGHRHCISCSILCVVMGRQLGLGRDEMFHLGLAGLLMDVGKLLLPDGLLRKTGGLTDKEHQETQTHIELGLSAIKESQLPTEVINAIQYHHERFDGTGYPAGLAGKGIPLYARIAAVVDCYDAMTSPRYYATPIPHSEAIMKMAGWRKTLFQKELVDTFIQAIGLYPPGSLVELTTGEVAVVSDFRPGMGRKPELTVILDANKKRLSRKKVLVLSGQEGNVDIAKNLPPDAYDLDPEALF
;
A
#
# COMPACT_ATOMS: atom_id res chain seq x y z
N ALA A 1 9.52 10.74 -11.20
CA ALA A 1 10.97 10.53 -11.41
C ALA A 1 11.85 11.48 -10.57
N ILE A 2 11.28 12.50 -9.94
CA ILE A 2 12.06 13.56 -9.24
C ILE A 2 12.60 13.13 -7.86
N LEU A 3 12.21 11.97 -7.32
CA LEU A 3 12.54 11.63 -5.93
C LEU A 3 13.66 10.58 -5.73
N PHE A 4 14.32 10.10 -6.79
CA PHE A 4 15.34 9.05 -6.65
C PHE A 4 16.72 9.45 -7.18
N GLY A 5 17.21 10.65 -6.77
CA GLY A 5 18.60 11.01 -6.91
C GLY A 5 19.47 10.09 -6.06
N ASN A 6 20.51 9.47 -6.67
CA ASN A 6 21.51 8.66 -6.03
C ASN A 6 22.22 9.45 -4.91
N GLY A 7 21.98 9.10 -3.67
CA GLY A 7 22.70 9.67 -2.54
C GLY A 7 22.09 9.32 -1.19
N PHE A 8 22.11 8.04 -0.77
CA PHE A 8 22.00 7.73 0.64
C PHE A 8 23.00 6.65 1.06
N CYS A 9 23.89 7.12 1.93
CA CYS A 9 24.86 6.38 2.69
C CYS A 9 24.24 5.19 3.42
N THR A 10 24.96 4.09 3.46
CA THR A 10 24.70 2.92 4.32
C THR A 10 24.68 3.34 5.78
N LEU A 11 23.51 3.71 6.30
CA LEU A 11 23.32 3.89 7.73
C LEU A 11 23.43 2.53 8.41
N ASN A 12 24.35 2.42 9.37
CA ASN A 12 24.55 1.23 10.19
C ASN A 12 23.22 0.75 10.80
N ASN A 13 22.94 -0.56 10.75
CA ASN A 13 21.73 -1.21 11.27
C ASN A 13 21.37 -0.80 12.72
N TRP A 14 22.35 -0.41 13.53
CA TRP A 14 22.15 0.05 14.90
C TRP A 14 21.55 1.47 14.96
N MET A 15 22.04 2.42 14.16
CA MET A 15 21.46 3.77 14.04
C MET A 15 20.01 3.69 13.48
N PHE A 16 19.80 2.83 12.51
CA PHE A 16 18.50 2.51 11.93
C PHE A 16 17.51 2.04 13.01
N ARG A 17 17.91 1.10 13.89
CA ARG A 17 17.08 0.62 15.00
C ARG A 17 16.81 1.69 16.05
N THR A 18 17.80 2.49 16.42
CA THR A 18 17.67 3.54 17.44
C THR A 18 16.75 4.66 16.95
N GLN A 19 16.91 5.10 15.71
CA GLN A 19 16.08 6.13 15.09
C GLN A 19 14.64 5.66 14.89
N MET A 20 14.46 4.39 14.51
CA MET A 20 13.15 3.74 14.46
C MET A 20 12.52 3.59 15.84
N ASN A 21 13.31 3.17 16.83
CA ASN A 21 12.82 3.05 18.20
C ASN A 21 12.36 4.38 18.75
N GLN A 22 13.08 5.46 18.50
CA GLN A 22 12.67 6.82 18.82
C GLN A 22 11.42 7.26 18.04
N THR A 23 11.41 7.07 16.72
CA THR A 23 10.28 7.46 15.85
C THR A 23 8.98 6.73 16.22
N LEU A 24 9.07 5.48 16.71
CA LEU A 24 7.91 4.68 17.12
C LEU A 24 7.62 4.73 18.62
N SER A 25 8.59 5.08 19.48
CA SER A 25 8.38 5.27 20.93
C SER A 25 7.81 6.65 21.27
N ASP A 26 8.10 7.67 20.48
CA ASP A 26 7.47 8.99 20.58
C ASP A 26 5.97 8.95 20.22
N HIS A 27 5.50 7.82 19.71
CA HIS A 27 4.11 7.52 19.38
C HIS A 27 3.45 6.66 20.46
N LYS A 28 3.42 7.16 21.70
CA LYS A 28 2.53 6.62 22.70
C LYS A 28 1.09 6.69 22.20
N ILE A 29 0.42 5.54 22.28
CA ILE A 29 -0.95 5.17 21.87
C ILE A 29 -2.05 6.21 22.24
N SER A 30 -1.75 7.24 23.04
CA SER A 30 -2.73 8.22 23.53
C SER A 30 -3.20 9.27 22.50
N GLN A 31 -2.60 9.36 21.30
CA GLN A 31 -2.98 10.36 20.28
C GLN A 31 -3.86 9.82 19.15
N THR A 32 -4.12 8.52 19.08
CA THR A 32 -4.88 7.92 17.97
C THR A 32 -6.33 8.40 17.91
N GLY A 33 -6.97 8.62 19.03
CA GLY A 33 -8.35 9.11 19.11
C GLY A 33 -8.54 10.51 18.51
N ASN A 34 -7.70 11.46 18.91
CA ASN A 34 -7.77 12.85 18.44
C ASN A 34 -7.42 12.97 16.94
N THR A 35 -6.46 12.18 16.47
CA THR A 35 -6.07 12.16 15.04
C THR A 35 -7.18 11.63 14.16
N ARG A 36 -7.78 10.49 14.51
CA ARG A 36 -8.93 9.92 13.80
C ARG A 36 -10.11 10.89 13.77
N GLN A 37 -10.41 11.52 14.88
CA GLN A 37 -11.52 12.48 15.00
C GLN A 37 -11.30 13.74 14.15
N SER A 38 -10.07 14.26 14.10
CA SER A 38 -9.71 15.39 13.24
C SER A 38 -9.82 15.05 11.75
N LEU A 39 -9.38 13.86 11.33
CA LEU A 39 -9.47 13.42 9.93
C LEU A 39 -10.91 13.06 9.54
N ALA A 40 -11.67 12.46 10.44
CA ALA A 40 -13.08 12.14 10.20
C ALA A 40 -13.96 13.41 10.10
N SER A 41 -13.63 14.48 10.82
CA SER A 41 -14.34 15.76 10.70
C SER A 41 -14.17 16.39 9.31
N GLU A 42 -13.05 16.14 8.62
CA GLU A 42 -12.83 16.63 7.25
C GLU A 42 -13.71 15.90 6.21
N LEU A 43 -14.15 14.67 6.51
CA LEU A 43 -15.03 13.88 5.65
C LEU A 43 -16.53 14.12 5.92
N ALA A 44 -16.88 14.98 6.87
CA ALA A 44 -18.24 15.10 7.39
C ALA A 44 -18.82 13.74 7.87
N THR A 45 -17.96 12.81 8.26
CA THR A 45 -18.32 11.45 8.67
C THR A 45 -19.01 11.52 10.04
N LYS A 46 -20.20 10.95 10.12
CA LYS A 46 -21.05 11.05 11.33
C LYS A 46 -20.55 10.19 12.50
N ALA A 47 -19.75 9.15 12.24
CA ALA A 47 -19.24 8.27 13.28
C ALA A 47 -17.95 7.58 12.85
N ILE A 48 -16.98 7.47 13.77
CA ILE A 48 -15.80 6.62 13.63
C ILE A 48 -16.17 5.23 14.13
N THR A 49 -15.87 4.20 13.33
CA THR A 49 -16.11 2.81 13.68
C THR A 49 -14.81 2.13 14.11
N ASP A 50 -14.83 1.48 15.27
CA ASP A 50 -13.75 0.60 15.69
C ASP A 50 -13.98 -0.82 15.18
N TYR A 51 -13.17 -1.26 14.22
CA TYR A 51 -13.25 -2.58 13.62
C TYR A 51 -12.35 -3.57 14.35
N SER A 52 -12.93 -4.61 14.94
CA SER A 52 -12.18 -5.76 15.48
C SER A 52 -11.85 -6.76 14.37
N ILE A 53 -10.82 -7.59 14.59
CA ILE A 53 -10.53 -8.74 13.74
C ILE A 53 -11.51 -9.85 14.14
N SER A 54 -12.26 -10.39 13.17
CA SER A 54 -13.32 -11.38 13.40
C SER A 54 -13.06 -12.75 12.73
N THR A 55 -12.00 -12.86 11.91
CA THR A 55 -11.60 -14.09 11.22
C THR A 55 -10.10 -14.30 11.30
N ASP A 56 -9.64 -15.55 11.21
CA ASP A 56 -8.22 -15.85 11.05
C ASP A 56 -7.72 -15.52 9.64
N LEU A 57 -6.41 -15.30 9.51
CA LEU A 57 -5.80 -14.89 8.24
C LEU A 57 -5.99 -15.95 7.14
N SER A 58 -5.80 -17.23 7.45
CA SER A 58 -5.84 -18.30 6.44
C SER A 58 -7.23 -18.49 5.84
N SER A 59 -8.26 -18.37 6.66
CA SER A 59 -9.66 -18.40 6.22
C SER A 59 -10.01 -17.19 5.37
N GLU A 60 -9.57 -15.98 5.80
CA GLU A 60 -9.89 -14.77 5.08
C GLU A 60 -9.11 -14.64 3.76
N LEU A 61 -7.86 -15.12 3.69
CA LEU A 61 -7.08 -15.13 2.45
C LEU A 61 -7.78 -15.88 1.32
N ARG A 62 -8.47 -16.99 1.62
CA ARG A 62 -9.22 -17.74 0.59
C ARG A 62 -10.34 -16.90 -0.02
N VAL A 63 -11.07 -16.17 0.81
CA VAL A 63 -12.18 -15.31 0.35
C VAL A 63 -11.63 -14.09 -0.39
N ALA A 64 -10.66 -13.41 0.19
CA ALA A 64 -10.05 -12.22 -0.36
C ALA A 64 -9.34 -12.49 -1.71
N THR A 65 -8.72 -13.66 -1.87
CA THR A 65 -8.07 -14.09 -3.13
C THR A 65 -9.07 -14.19 -4.28
N LEU A 66 -10.27 -14.71 -4.03
CA LEU A 66 -11.32 -14.77 -5.06
C LEU A 66 -11.74 -13.35 -5.50
N ALA A 67 -11.95 -12.44 -4.55
CA ALA A 67 -12.27 -11.05 -4.85
C ALA A 67 -11.14 -10.38 -5.64
N TYR A 68 -9.88 -10.58 -5.22
CA TYR A 68 -8.69 -10.04 -5.89
C TYR A 68 -8.63 -10.44 -7.38
N TYR A 69 -8.70 -11.75 -7.69
CA TYR A 69 -8.63 -12.20 -9.08
C TYR A 69 -9.85 -11.78 -9.91
N SER A 70 -11.02 -11.68 -9.29
CA SER A 70 -12.22 -11.19 -9.97
C SER A 70 -12.09 -9.69 -10.31
N ILE A 71 -11.60 -8.87 -9.38
CA ILE A 71 -11.28 -7.45 -9.63
C ILE A 71 -10.24 -7.35 -10.75
N GLN A 72 -9.19 -8.18 -10.72
CA GLN A 72 -8.16 -8.18 -11.75
C GLN A 72 -8.73 -8.47 -13.15
N GLN A 73 -9.65 -9.42 -13.26
CA GLN A 73 -10.30 -9.73 -14.53
C GLN A 73 -11.17 -8.57 -15.04
N GLU A 74 -11.99 -7.96 -14.17
CA GLU A 74 -12.80 -6.82 -14.55
C GLU A 74 -11.96 -5.59 -14.87
N PHE A 75 -10.90 -5.32 -14.11
CA PHE A 75 -10.00 -4.22 -14.40
C PHE A 75 -9.28 -4.40 -15.75
N ASN A 76 -8.92 -5.63 -16.11
CA ASN A 76 -8.41 -5.94 -17.45
C ASN A 76 -9.45 -5.65 -18.55
N ARG A 77 -10.73 -5.92 -18.31
CA ARG A 77 -11.83 -5.59 -19.26
C ARG A 77 -11.99 -4.08 -19.39
N ILE A 78 -12.00 -3.35 -18.27
CA ILE A 78 -12.01 -1.89 -18.24
C ILE A 78 -10.87 -1.35 -19.10
N GLY A 79 -9.64 -1.81 -18.89
CA GLY A 79 -8.49 -1.38 -19.65
C GLY A 79 -8.59 -1.64 -21.14
N LYS A 80 -9.10 -2.80 -21.56
CA LYS A 80 -9.36 -3.11 -22.99
C LYS A 80 -10.40 -2.19 -23.58
N THR A 81 -11.48 -1.89 -22.85
CA THR A 81 -12.56 -1.01 -23.29
C THR A 81 -12.04 0.43 -23.49
N ILE A 82 -11.27 0.93 -22.52
CA ILE A 82 -10.67 2.27 -22.58
C ILE A 82 -9.71 2.39 -23.78
N LYS A 83 -8.83 1.39 -23.99
CA LYS A 83 -7.92 1.38 -25.14
C LYS A 83 -8.64 1.34 -26.49
N ALA A 84 -9.82 0.76 -26.53
CA ALA A 84 -10.67 0.75 -27.72
C ALA A 84 -11.54 2.03 -27.88
N GLY A 85 -11.39 3.02 -27.00
CA GLY A 85 -12.18 4.25 -27.02
C GLY A 85 -13.64 4.08 -26.55
N GLY A 86 -13.97 2.95 -25.89
CA GLY A 86 -15.31 2.67 -25.39
C GLY A 86 -15.52 3.16 -23.97
N ILE A 87 -16.79 3.11 -23.51
CA ILE A 87 -17.19 3.49 -22.14
C ILE A 87 -16.99 2.29 -21.20
N PRO A 88 -16.14 2.38 -20.19
CA PRO A 88 -15.89 1.26 -19.27
C PRO A 88 -17.08 1.04 -18.32
N ARG A 89 -17.38 -0.24 -18.05
CA ARG A 89 -18.44 -0.67 -17.13
C ARG A 89 -17.87 -0.77 -15.71
N ILE A 90 -17.72 0.39 -15.04
CA ILE A 90 -17.21 0.46 -13.67
C ILE A 90 -18.17 -0.21 -12.68
N ASP A 91 -19.47 -0.20 -12.95
CA ASP A 91 -20.50 -0.89 -12.18
C ASP A 91 -20.22 -2.39 -11.94
N ARG A 92 -19.51 -3.06 -12.83
CA ARG A 92 -19.13 -4.46 -12.68
C ARG A 92 -18.07 -4.71 -11.59
N VAL A 93 -17.28 -3.69 -11.26
CA VAL A 93 -16.32 -3.79 -10.17
C VAL A 93 -16.97 -3.61 -8.81
N THR A 94 -18.10 -2.90 -8.73
CA THR A 94 -18.79 -2.57 -7.48
C THR A 94 -18.98 -3.76 -6.55
N PRO A 95 -19.67 -4.86 -6.93
CA PRO A 95 -19.88 -5.97 -6.00
C PRO A 95 -18.60 -6.69 -5.59
N LEU A 96 -17.58 -6.66 -6.44
CA LEU A 96 -16.28 -7.27 -6.18
C LEU A 96 -15.48 -6.46 -5.17
N LEU A 97 -15.52 -5.14 -5.30
CA LEU A 97 -14.85 -4.22 -4.38
C LEU A 97 -15.57 -4.18 -3.03
N GLU A 98 -16.90 -4.25 -3.00
CA GLU A 98 -17.67 -4.41 -1.76
C GLU A 98 -17.26 -5.70 -1.02
N ALA A 99 -17.14 -6.82 -1.72
CA ALA A 99 -16.67 -8.08 -1.13
C ALA A 99 -15.24 -7.95 -0.57
N LEU A 100 -14.35 -7.21 -1.24
CA LEU A 100 -13.01 -6.91 -0.76
C LEU A 100 -13.05 -6.02 0.49
N VAL A 101 -13.90 -4.99 0.53
CA VAL A 101 -14.12 -4.13 1.70
C VAL A 101 -14.55 -4.96 2.90
N GLU A 102 -15.55 -5.82 2.74
CA GLU A 102 -16.03 -6.71 3.82
C GLU A 102 -14.93 -7.67 4.31
N SER A 103 -14.10 -8.18 3.39
CA SER A 103 -12.96 -9.02 3.74
C SER A 103 -11.93 -8.25 4.59
N ILE A 104 -11.57 -7.04 4.17
CA ILE A 104 -10.61 -6.19 4.88
C ILE A 104 -11.18 -5.74 6.24
N ILE A 105 -12.49 -5.52 6.35
CA ILE A 105 -13.16 -5.25 7.63
C ILE A 105 -12.95 -6.42 8.58
N ARG A 106 -13.15 -7.65 8.15
CA ARG A 106 -12.99 -8.85 8.99
C ARG A 106 -11.53 -9.10 9.35
N ASN A 107 -10.60 -9.00 8.38
CA ASN A 107 -9.18 -9.13 8.65
C ASN A 107 -8.32 -8.33 7.66
N PRO A 108 -7.77 -7.16 8.06
CA PRO A 108 -6.97 -6.32 7.18
C PRO A 108 -5.65 -6.96 6.75
N ALA A 109 -5.12 -7.94 7.51
CA ALA A 109 -3.88 -8.62 7.16
C ALA A 109 -4.00 -9.39 5.83
N ALA A 110 -5.18 -9.94 5.53
CA ALA A 110 -5.45 -10.58 4.24
C ALA A 110 -5.33 -9.59 3.06
N GLY A 111 -5.88 -8.39 3.21
CA GLY A 111 -5.73 -7.33 2.22
C GLY A 111 -4.26 -6.93 2.02
N VAL A 112 -3.53 -6.67 3.11
CA VAL A 112 -2.11 -6.32 3.05
C VAL A 112 -1.28 -7.43 2.39
N TRP A 113 -1.59 -8.69 2.67
CA TRP A 113 -0.96 -9.83 2.00
C TRP A 113 -1.21 -9.82 0.49
N LEU A 114 -2.48 -9.66 0.07
CA LEU A 114 -2.87 -9.66 -1.34
C LEU A 114 -2.27 -8.51 -2.12
N ALA A 115 -2.17 -7.32 -1.52
CA ALA A 115 -1.51 -6.17 -2.16
C ALA A 115 -0.06 -6.45 -2.57
N ARG A 116 0.57 -7.50 -2.02
CA ARG A 116 1.96 -7.89 -2.25
C ARG A 116 2.12 -9.07 -3.20
N LEU A 117 1.02 -9.69 -3.65
CA LEU A 117 1.08 -10.84 -4.54
C LEU A 117 1.82 -10.52 -5.84
N LYS A 118 2.77 -11.38 -6.19
CA LYS A 118 3.52 -11.33 -7.46
C LYS A 118 2.69 -11.95 -8.59
N SER A 119 1.53 -11.35 -8.93
CA SER A 119 0.75 -11.89 -10.05
C SER A 119 1.50 -11.74 -11.37
N LYS A 120 1.22 -12.63 -12.36
CA LYS A 120 1.78 -12.57 -13.73
C LYS A 120 1.23 -11.40 -14.56
N SER A 121 0.38 -10.55 -14.00
CA SER A 121 -0.18 -9.39 -14.68
C SER A 121 0.87 -8.27 -14.86
N SER A 122 0.60 -7.35 -15.79
CA SER A 122 1.46 -6.18 -16.00
C SER A 122 1.58 -5.36 -14.72
N TYR A 123 2.72 -4.67 -14.54
CA TYR A 123 2.96 -3.80 -13.40
C TYR A 123 1.80 -2.83 -13.14
N GLY A 124 1.32 -2.13 -14.18
CA GLY A 124 0.26 -1.13 -14.02
C GLY A 124 -1.04 -1.69 -13.43
N HIS A 125 -1.46 -2.89 -13.86
CA HIS A 125 -2.67 -3.52 -13.31
C HIS A 125 -2.50 -3.94 -11.86
N ARG A 126 -1.34 -4.51 -11.49
CA ARG A 126 -1.05 -4.88 -10.09
C ARG A 126 -1.04 -3.66 -9.19
N HIS A 127 -0.37 -2.60 -9.63
CA HIS A 127 -0.28 -1.33 -8.92
C HIS A 127 -1.66 -0.77 -8.57
N CYS A 128 -2.56 -0.67 -9.56
CA CYS A 128 -3.92 -0.16 -9.33
C CYS A 128 -4.70 -1.02 -8.31
N ILE A 129 -4.59 -2.36 -8.40
CA ILE A 129 -5.28 -3.25 -7.46
C ILE A 129 -4.65 -3.15 -6.07
N SER A 130 -3.33 -3.12 -5.95
CA SER A 130 -2.63 -2.95 -4.68
C SER A 130 -2.99 -1.62 -4.02
N CYS A 131 -3.02 -0.53 -4.79
CA CYS A 131 -3.45 0.78 -4.30
C CYS A 131 -4.92 0.77 -3.84
N SER A 132 -5.82 0.10 -4.58
CA SER A 132 -7.21 -0.10 -4.17
C SER A 132 -7.29 -0.77 -2.79
N ILE A 133 -6.62 -1.90 -2.62
CA ILE A 133 -6.58 -2.65 -1.36
C ILE A 133 -6.03 -1.80 -0.21
N LEU A 134 -4.88 -1.16 -0.41
CA LEU A 134 -4.22 -0.37 0.63
C LEU A 134 -5.02 0.89 1.00
N CYS A 135 -5.75 1.47 0.06
CA CYS A 135 -6.71 2.56 0.34
C CYS A 135 -7.85 2.09 1.26
N VAL A 136 -8.40 0.89 1.01
CA VAL A 136 -9.43 0.29 1.90
C VAL A 136 -8.85 -0.02 3.29
N VAL A 137 -7.64 -0.58 3.36
CA VAL A 137 -6.94 -0.84 4.63
C VAL A 137 -6.74 0.46 5.41
N MET A 138 -6.36 1.55 4.73
CA MET A 138 -6.27 2.88 5.34
C MET A 138 -7.62 3.37 5.86
N GLY A 139 -8.68 3.24 5.06
CA GLY A 139 -10.04 3.62 5.45
C GLY A 139 -10.49 2.88 6.71
N ARG A 140 -10.25 1.56 6.77
CA ARG A 140 -10.52 0.75 7.97
C ARG A 140 -9.74 1.23 9.19
N GLN A 141 -8.46 1.54 9.04
CA GLN A 141 -7.62 2.02 10.14
C GLN A 141 -8.07 3.40 10.63
N LEU A 142 -8.58 4.24 9.74
CA LEU A 142 -9.19 5.53 10.08
C LEU A 142 -10.56 5.38 10.75
N GLY A 143 -11.19 4.23 10.67
CA GLY A 143 -12.53 3.97 11.20
C GLY A 143 -13.65 4.49 10.30
N LEU A 144 -13.41 4.60 9.00
CA LEU A 144 -14.39 5.06 8.01
C LEU A 144 -15.51 4.03 7.82
N GLY A 145 -16.68 4.48 7.38
CA GLY A 145 -17.78 3.61 7.02
C GLY A 145 -17.52 2.79 5.75
N ARG A 146 -18.43 1.85 5.46
CA ARG A 146 -18.31 0.96 4.29
C ARG A 146 -18.28 1.72 2.98
N ASP A 147 -19.14 2.69 2.83
CA ASP A 147 -19.27 3.50 1.61
C ASP A 147 -18.00 4.33 1.36
N GLU A 148 -17.45 4.96 2.42
CA GLU A 148 -16.20 5.71 2.30
C GLU A 148 -15.01 4.78 1.97
N MET A 149 -14.95 3.59 2.58
CA MET A 149 -13.92 2.59 2.25
C MET A 149 -14.06 2.10 0.81
N PHE A 150 -15.29 1.87 0.34
CA PHE A 150 -15.57 1.53 -1.06
C PHE A 150 -15.11 2.65 -2.01
N HIS A 151 -15.46 3.90 -1.73
CA HIS A 151 -15.02 5.04 -2.55
C HIS A 151 -13.50 5.19 -2.57
N LEU A 152 -12.82 5.02 -1.43
CA LEU A 152 -11.35 5.00 -1.37
C LEU A 152 -10.75 3.87 -2.20
N GLY A 153 -11.30 2.66 -2.08
CA GLY A 153 -10.87 1.52 -2.88
C GLY A 153 -11.06 1.74 -4.38
N LEU A 154 -12.18 2.33 -4.76
CA LEU A 154 -12.47 2.68 -6.15
C LEU A 154 -11.52 3.75 -6.68
N ALA A 155 -11.24 4.77 -5.87
CA ALA A 155 -10.26 5.80 -6.19
C ALA A 155 -8.86 5.20 -6.43
N GLY A 156 -8.37 4.35 -5.52
CA GLY A 156 -7.08 3.66 -5.67
C GLY A 156 -7.02 2.74 -6.89
N LEU A 157 -8.15 2.14 -7.28
CA LEU A 157 -8.23 1.30 -8.48
C LEU A 157 -8.14 2.12 -9.77
N LEU A 158 -8.73 3.32 -9.79
CA LEU A 158 -8.92 4.11 -11.01
C LEU A 158 -7.93 5.26 -11.17
N MET A 159 -7.19 5.67 -10.11
CA MET A 159 -6.35 6.87 -10.15
C MET A 159 -5.33 6.88 -11.29
N ASP A 160 -4.84 5.71 -11.68
CA ASP A 160 -3.83 5.52 -12.71
C ASP A 160 -4.38 4.94 -14.02
N VAL A 161 -5.69 4.85 -14.17
CA VAL A 161 -6.32 4.24 -15.36
C VAL A 161 -5.91 4.93 -16.67
N GLY A 162 -5.64 6.22 -16.63
CA GLY A 162 -5.17 6.97 -17.80
C GLY A 162 -3.77 6.59 -18.27
N LYS A 163 -2.94 5.95 -17.45
CA LYS A 163 -1.64 5.39 -17.90
C LYS A 163 -1.81 4.34 -19.00
N LEU A 164 -2.99 3.73 -19.12
CA LEU A 164 -3.32 2.79 -20.19
C LEU A 164 -3.36 3.45 -21.58
N LEU A 165 -3.52 4.77 -21.64
CA LEU A 165 -3.59 5.56 -22.86
C LEU A 165 -2.26 6.25 -23.21
N LEU A 166 -1.27 6.16 -22.33
CA LEU A 166 0.08 6.66 -22.61
C LEU A 166 0.84 5.70 -23.56
N PRO A 167 1.82 6.21 -24.31
CA PRO A 167 2.65 5.36 -25.18
C PRO A 167 3.39 4.28 -24.38
N ASP A 168 3.33 3.03 -24.85
CA ASP A 168 3.99 1.90 -24.19
C ASP A 168 5.51 2.11 -24.03
N GLY A 169 6.16 2.76 -24.99
CA GLY A 169 7.59 3.09 -24.93
C GLY A 169 7.94 4.03 -23.78
N LEU A 170 7.05 4.94 -23.43
CA LEU A 170 7.22 5.86 -22.31
C LEU A 170 7.13 5.13 -20.96
N LEU A 171 6.15 4.23 -20.81
CA LEU A 171 5.92 3.48 -19.59
C LEU A 171 6.97 2.40 -19.32
N ARG A 172 7.62 1.89 -20.37
CA ARG A 172 8.63 0.81 -20.30
C ARG A 172 10.06 1.31 -20.43
N LYS A 173 10.27 2.61 -20.53
CA LYS A 173 11.59 3.19 -20.67
C LYS A 173 12.47 2.83 -19.49
N THR A 174 13.64 2.24 -19.79
CA THR A 174 14.69 1.98 -18.81
C THR A 174 15.57 3.21 -18.70
N GLY A 175 15.74 3.73 -17.48
CA GLY A 175 16.47 4.98 -17.21
C GLY A 175 15.55 6.16 -16.86
N GLY A 176 16.15 7.32 -16.70
CA GLY A 176 15.41 8.54 -16.33
C GLY A 176 14.55 9.08 -17.47
N LEU A 177 13.40 9.66 -17.12
CA LEU A 177 12.58 10.43 -18.04
C LEU A 177 13.20 11.82 -18.24
N THR A 178 13.16 12.35 -19.46
CA THR A 178 13.41 13.77 -19.72
C THR A 178 12.26 14.60 -19.16
N ASP A 179 12.46 15.90 -19.02
CA ASP A 179 11.39 16.80 -18.53
C ASP A 179 10.14 16.73 -19.41
N LYS A 180 10.31 16.64 -20.74
CA LYS A 180 9.18 16.48 -21.67
C LYS A 180 8.43 15.17 -21.46
N GLU A 181 9.14 14.06 -21.33
CA GLU A 181 8.53 12.76 -21.05
C GLU A 181 7.87 12.73 -19.69
N HIS A 182 8.43 13.43 -18.71
CA HIS A 182 7.83 13.58 -17.39
C HIS A 182 6.50 14.34 -17.49
N GLN A 183 6.46 15.47 -18.23
CA GLN A 183 5.22 16.20 -18.51
C GLN A 183 4.20 15.33 -19.24
N GLU A 184 4.64 14.55 -20.23
CA GLU A 184 3.77 13.61 -20.94
C GLU A 184 3.19 12.54 -20.00
N THR A 185 3.96 12.01 -19.03
CA THR A 185 3.40 11.08 -18.06
C THR A 185 2.34 11.71 -17.15
N GLN A 186 2.42 13.01 -16.86
CA GLN A 186 1.43 13.69 -16.02
C GLN A 186 0.05 13.78 -16.70
N THR A 187 -0.01 13.71 -18.03
CA THR A 187 -1.29 13.75 -18.78
C THR A 187 -2.20 12.55 -18.48
N HIS A 188 -1.68 11.48 -17.81
CA HIS A 188 -2.51 10.35 -17.43
C HIS A 188 -3.71 10.74 -16.56
N ILE A 189 -3.61 11.82 -15.78
CA ILE A 189 -4.72 12.32 -14.95
C ILE A 189 -5.88 12.75 -15.85
N GLU A 190 -5.63 13.64 -16.81
CA GLU A 190 -6.65 14.14 -17.74
C GLU A 190 -7.20 13.02 -18.63
N LEU A 191 -6.32 12.17 -19.16
CA LEU A 191 -6.70 11.02 -19.97
C LEU A 191 -7.59 10.05 -19.18
N GLY A 192 -7.24 9.80 -17.93
CA GLY A 192 -8.01 8.93 -17.05
C GLY A 192 -9.40 9.50 -16.76
N LEU A 193 -9.47 10.74 -16.32
CA LEU A 193 -10.74 11.43 -16.06
C LEU A 193 -11.63 11.48 -17.31
N SER A 194 -11.05 11.76 -18.48
CA SER A 194 -11.78 11.74 -19.76
C SER A 194 -12.33 10.36 -20.08
N ALA A 195 -11.54 9.29 -19.86
CA ALA A 195 -11.94 7.91 -20.16
C ALA A 195 -13.08 7.39 -19.29
N ILE A 196 -13.24 7.94 -18.07
CA ILE A 196 -14.26 7.49 -17.10
C ILE A 196 -15.37 8.52 -16.86
N LYS A 197 -15.41 9.62 -17.58
CA LYS A 197 -16.36 10.73 -17.36
C LYS A 197 -17.84 10.32 -17.39
N GLU A 198 -18.17 9.34 -18.23
CA GLU A 198 -19.55 8.83 -18.35
C GLU A 198 -19.94 7.83 -17.23
N SER A 199 -19.00 7.48 -16.35
CA SER A 199 -19.22 6.47 -15.29
C SER A 199 -19.93 7.02 -14.04
N GLN A 200 -20.26 8.31 -14.01
CA GLN A 200 -20.99 8.98 -12.92
C GLN A 200 -20.43 8.69 -11.52
N LEU A 201 -19.10 8.82 -11.37
CA LEU A 201 -18.41 8.55 -10.12
C LEU A 201 -18.67 9.63 -9.07
N PRO A 202 -18.65 9.29 -7.76
CA PRO A 202 -18.71 10.27 -6.68
C PRO A 202 -17.59 11.32 -6.79
N THR A 203 -17.91 12.55 -6.39
CA THR A 203 -16.96 13.67 -6.44
C THR A 203 -15.67 13.37 -5.69
N GLU A 204 -15.73 12.68 -4.57
CA GLU A 204 -14.58 12.28 -3.75
C GLU A 204 -13.63 11.35 -4.52
N VAL A 205 -14.18 10.44 -5.31
CA VAL A 205 -13.40 9.53 -6.17
C VAL A 205 -12.73 10.32 -7.29
N ILE A 206 -13.48 11.21 -7.96
CA ILE A 206 -12.94 12.08 -9.02
C ILE A 206 -11.81 12.96 -8.48
N ASN A 207 -12.02 13.59 -7.33
CA ASN A 207 -11.00 14.42 -6.68
C ASN A 207 -9.76 13.63 -6.30
N ALA A 208 -9.91 12.38 -5.83
CA ALA A 208 -8.76 11.53 -5.53
C ALA A 208 -7.97 11.22 -6.81
N ILE A 209 -8.64 10.86 -7.91
CA ILE A 209 -7.99 10.61 -9.20
C ILE A 209 -7.27 11.86 -9.70
N GLN A 210 -7.88 13.03 -9.57
CA GLN A 210 -7.33 14.28 -10.07
C GLN A 210 -6.09 14.75 -9.29
N TYR A 211 -6.08 14.55 -7.96
CA TYR A 211 -5.13 15.22 -7.08
C TYR A 211 -4.18 14.26 -6.32
N HIS A 212 -4.13 12.95 -6.64
CA HIS A 212 -3.26 12.00 -5.92
C HIS A 212 -1.76 12.26 -6.07
N HIS A 213 -1.36 13.07 -7.04
CA HIS A 213 0.03 13.51 -7.19
C HIS A 213 0.34 14.86 -6.56
N GLU A 214 -0.65 15.51 -5.92
CA GLU A 214 -0.37 16.68 -5.09
C GLU A 214 0.50 16.30 -3.89
N ARG A 215 1.29 17.24 -3.41
CA ARG A 215 2.17 17.08 -2.26
C ARG A 215 1.80 18.08 -1.19
N PHE A 216 1.88 17.67 0.08
CA PHE A 216 1.38 18.46 1.20
C PHE A 216 2.06 19.83 1.33
N ASP A 217 3.28 19.96 0.82
CA ASP A 217 4.04 21.22 0.73
C ASP A 217 3.74 22.06 -0.51
N GLY A 218 2.84 21.62 -1.40
CA GLY A 218 2.46 22.34 -2.63
C GLY A 218 3.40 22.10 -3.81
N THR A 219 4.37 21.20 -3.71
CA THR A 219 5.31 20.88 -4.81
C THR A 219 4.76 19.84 -5.79
N GLY A 220 3.51 19.41 -5.61
CA GLY A 220 2.82 18.43 -6.44
C GLY A 220 2.21 18.99 -7.71
N TYR A 221 1.42 18.18 -8.38
CA TYR A 221 0.66 18.51 -9.58
C TYR A 221 -0.72 17.83 -9.56
N PRO A 222 -1.72 18.27 -10.35
CA PRO A 222 -1.66 19.22 -11.44
C PRO A 222 -1.87 20.70 -11.04
N ALA A 223 -2.40 20.96 -9.84
CA ALA A 223 -2.86 22.29 -9.44
C ALA A 223 -1.91 22.99 -8.44
N GLY A 224 -0.92 22.28 -7.88
CA GLY A 224 -0.02 22.80 -6.83
C GLY A 224 -0.76 23.07 -5.51
N LEU A 225 -1.78 22.28 -5.19
CA LEU A 225 -2.51 22.39 -3.93
C LEU A 225 -1.61 22.03 -2.76
N ALA A 226 -1.76 22.75 -1.63
CA ALA A 226 -0.98 22.54 -0.43
C ALA A 226 -1.85 22.24 0.80
N GLY A 227 -1.28 21.49 1.74
CA GLY A 227 -1.89 21.21 3.04
C GLY A 227 -3.27 20.58 2.92
N LYS A 228 -4.22 21.12 3.68
CA LYS A 228 -5.62 20.67 3.67
C LYS A 228 -6.43 21.18 2.45
N GLY A 229 -5.85 22.01 1.60
CA GLY A 229 -6.42 22.32 0.28
C GLY A 229 -6.46 21.11 -0.64
N ILE A 230 -5.63 20.10 -0.42
CA ILE A 230 -5.69 18.81 -1.11
C ILE A 230 -6.84 17.98 -0.50
N PRO A 231 -7.81 17.48 -1.30
CA PRO A 231 -8.89 16.63 -0.80
C PRO A 231 -8.37 15.42 -0.02
N LEU A 232 -9.04 15.01 1.06
CA LEU A 232 -8.53 13.96 1.96
C LEU A 232 -8.28 12.63 1.22
N TYR A 233 -9.17 12.21 0.32
CA TYR A 233 -8.99 10.98 -0.45
C TYR A 233 -7.76 11.04 -1.35
N ALA A 234 -7.46 12.20 -1.92
CA ALA A 234 -6.24 12.41 -2.71
C ALA A 234 -4.98 12.31 -1.83
N ARG A 235 -5.00 12.87 -0.60
CA ARG A 235 -3.89 12.75 0.36
C ARG A 235 -3.66 11.30 0.79
N ILE A 236 -4.73 10.52 0.99
CA ILE A 236 -4.64 9.07 1.29
C ILE A 236 -4.07 8.32 0.09
N ALA A 237 -4.61 8.56 -1.10
CA ALA A 237 -4.14 7.94 -2.34
C ALA A 237 -2.67 8.24 -2.61
N ALA A 238 -2.20 9.48 -2.37
CA ALA A 238 -0.80 9.88 -2.51
C ALA A 238 0.16 9.10 -1.62
N VAL A 239 -0.24 8.81 -0.37
CA VAL A 239 0.54 8.00 0.58
C VAL A 239 0.63 6.55 0.08
N VAL A 240 -0.49 5.98 -0.31
CA VAL A 240 -0.60 4.60 -0.80
C VAL A 240 0.17 4.40 -2.11
N ASP A 241 -0.05 5.29 -3.10
CA ASP A 241 0.66 5.29 -4.38
C ASP A 241 2.17 5.29 -4.19
N CYS A 242 2.68 6.21 -3.37
CA CYS A 242 4.10 6.32 -3.12
C CYS A 242 4.70 5.05 -2.50
N TYR A 243 4.01 4.44 -1.53
CA TYR A 243 4.45 3.21 -0.90
C TYR A 243 4.49 2.04 -1.88
N ASP A 244 3.38 1.79 -2.59
CA ASP A 244 3.32 0.68 -3.55
C ASP A 244 4.34 0.88 -4.67
N ALA A 245 4.50 2.12 -5.12
CA ALA A 245 5.49 2.48 -6.12
C ALA A 245 6.93 2.17 -5.72
N MET A 246 7.30 2.28 -4.45
CA MET A 246 8.64 1.94 -3.95
C MET A 246 8.84 0.44 -3.75
N THR A 247 7.79 -0.29 -3.40
CA THR A 247 7.87 -1.70 -2.98
C THR A 247 7.52 -2.69 -4.09
N SER A 248 6.97 -2.21 -5.21
CA SER A 248 6.61 -3.03 -6.37
C SER A 248 7.69 -3.01 -7.46
N PRO A 249 7.99 -4.16 -8.13
CA PRO A 249 8.96 -4.20 -9.22
C PRO A 249 8.46 -3.38 -10.42
N ARG A 250 9.32 -2.51 -10.95
CA ARG A 250 9.06 -1.66 -12.12
C ARG A 250 10.11 -1.91 -13.19
N TYR A 251 9.83 -1.53 -14.43
CA TYR A 251 10.78 -1.66 -15.54
C TYR A 251 12.08 -0.87 -15.33
N TYR A 252 12.02 0.21 -14.54
CA TYR A 252 13.12 1.17 -14.35
C TYR A 252 13.61 1.27 -12.89
N ALA A 253 13.05 0.49 -11.97
CA ALA A 253 13.44 0.55 -10.56
C ALA A 253 13.31 -0.81 -9.87
N THR A 254 14.36 -1.19 -9.16
CA THR A 254 14.33 -2.34 -8.25
C THR A 254 13.50 -2.00 -7.02
N PRO A 255 12.57 -2.87 -6.59
CA PRO A 255 11.78 -2.64 -5.38
C PRO A 255 12.69 -2.60 -4.16
N ILE A 256 12.42 -1.64 -3.27
CA ILE A 256 13.10 -1.58 -1.97
C ILE A 256 12.32 -2.39 -0.92
N PRO A 257 13.00 -2.87 0.14
CA PRO A 257 12.34 -3.55 1.25
C PRO A 257 11.25 -2.68 1.89
N HIS A 258 10.18 -3.31 2.36
CA HIS A 258 9.03 -2.60 2.95
C HIS A 258 9.40 -1.70 4.13
N SER A 259 10.28 -2.19 5.02
CA SER A 259 10.78 -1.39 6.15
C SER A 259 11.53 -0.13 5.69
N GLU A 260 12.30 -0.23 4.59
CA GLU A 260 13.00 0.93 4.03
C GLU A 260 12.01 1.94 3.41
N ALA A 261 10.99 1.46 2.70
CA ALA A 261 9.93 2.32 2.17
C ALA A 261 9.20 3.08 3.30
N ILE A 262 8.84 2.39 4.38
CA ILE A 262 8.23 2.99 5.57
C ILE A 262 9.14 4.06 6.18
N MET A 263 10.45 3.82 6.28
CA MET A 263 11.40 4.80 6.82
C MET A 263 11.50 6.05 5.94
N LYS A 264 11.55 5.88 4.62
CA LYS A 264 11.53 7.01 3.68
C LYS A 264 10.26 7.84 3.85
N MET A 265 9.10 7.18 3.89
CA MET A 265 7.81 7.86 4.11
C MET A 265 7.76 8.58 5.46
N ALA A 266 8.29 7.97 6.52
CA ALA A 266 8.40 8.61 7.82
C ALA A 266 9.29 9.87 7.79
N GLY A 267 10.31 9.90 6.94
CA GLY A 267 11.14 11.09 6.67
C GLY A 267 10.39 12.20 5.92
N TRP A 268 9.42 11.86 5.09
CA TRP A 268 8.63 12.80 4.29
C TRP A 268 7.36 13.32 4.99
N ARG A 269 7.16 12.94 6.25
CA ARG A 269 6.09 13.49 7.09
C ARG A 269 6.23 15.00 7.20
N LYS A 270 5.14 15.76 7.11
CA LYS A 270 5.07 17.22 7.16
C LYS A 270 5.66 17.97 5.94
N THR A 271 6.28 17.27 5.00
CA THR A 271 6.74 17.81 3.73
C THR A 271 5.86 17.28 2.60
N LEU A 272 6.20 16.14 2.01
CA LEU A 272 5.46 15.58 0.89
C LEU A 272 4.08 15.04 1.29
N PHE A 273 3.93 14.57 2.54
CA PHE A 273 2.69 13.94 3.02
C PHE A 273 2.26 14.49 4.38
N GLN A 274 0.96 14.47 4.62
CA GLN A 274 0.40 14.78 5.92
C GLN A 274 0.86 13.77 6.96
N LYS A 275 1.44 14.27 8.07
CA LYS A 275 2.03 13.43 9.13
C LYS A 275 1.07 12.35 9.63
N GLU A 276 -0.15 12.77 9.95
CA GLU A 276 -1.18 11.90 10.54
C GLU A 276 -1.55 10.74 9.61
N LEU A 277 -1.59 10.98 8.30
CA LEU A 277 -1.89 9.93 7.31
C LEU A 277 -0.74 8.94 7.16
N VAL A 278 0.51 9.42 7.16
CA VAL A 278 1.69 8.53 7.14
C VAL A 278 1.74 7.67 8.39
N ASP A 279 1.52 8.28 9.56
CA ASP A 279 1.52 7.56 10.83
C ASP A 279 0.41 6.50 10.88
N THR A 280 -0.80 6.85 10.40
CA THR A 280 -1.93 5.90 10.28
C THR A 280 -1.62 4.77 9.32
N PHE A 281 -1.00 5.06 8.19
CA PHE A 281 -0.60 4.05 7.22
C PHE A 281 0.42 3.05 7.81
N ILE A 282 1.44 3.56 8.51
CA ILE A 282 2.42 2.71 9.21
C ILE A 282 1.75 1.83 10.27
N GLN A 283 0.75 2.35 10.97
CA GLN A 283 -0.03 1.56 11.94
C GLN A 283 -0.89 0.50 11.26
N ALA A 284 -1.45 0.80 10.09
CA ALA A 284 -2.34 -0.08 9.34
C ALA A 284 -1.63 -1.30 8.76
N ILE A 285 -0.41 -1.11 8.23
CA ILE A 285 0.33 -2.19 7.55
C ILE A 285 1.44 -2.81 8.39
N GLY A 286 1.88 -2.13 9.45
CA GLY A 286 3.02 -2.54 10.28
C GLY A 286 4.37 -2.28 9.64
N LEU A 287 5.43 -2.39 10.45
CA LEU A 287 6.81 -2.24 9.98
C LEU A 287 7.26 -3.42 9.10
N TYR A 288 6.80 -4.59 9.46
CA TYR A 288 7.00 -5.84 8.73
C TYR A 288 5.63 -6.36 8.31
N PRO A 289 5.10 -5.92 7.16
CA PRO A 289 3.78 -6.34 6.73
C PRO A 289 3.69 -7.85 6.52
N PRO A 290 2.51 -8.47 6.67
CA PRO A 290 2.29 -9.87 6.35
C PRO A 290 2.86 -10.25 4.98
N GLY A 291 3.54 -11.39 4.89
CA GLY A 291 4.27 -11.83 3.70
C GLY A 291 5.69 -11.25 3.56
N SER A 292 6.17 -10.39 4.48
CA SER A 292 7.58 -9.96 4.48
C SER A 292 8.51 -11.13 4.75
N LEU A 293 9.59 -11.24 3.97
CA LEU A 293 10.72 -12.10 4.28
C LEU A 293 11.67 -11.39 5.24
N VAL A 294 12.04 -12.06 6.31
CA VAL A 294 12.93 -11.52 7.34
C VAL A 294 13.98 -12.54 7.74
N GLU A 295 15.18 -12.08 8.08
CA GLU A 295 16.20 -12.90 8.74
C GLU A 295 16.20 -12.58 10.22
N LEU A 296 16.21 -13.63 11.04
CA LEU A 296 16.22 -13.54 12.49
C LEU A 296 17.64 -13.39 13.04
N THR A 297 17.75 -12.93 14.27
CA THR A 297 19.04 -12.86 15.00
C THR A 297 19.74 -14.21 15.15
N THR A 298 18.98 -15.31 15.06
CA THR A 298 19.48 -16.70 15.04
C THR A 298 20.00 -17.14 13.66
N GLY A 299 19.87 -16.31 12.63
CA GLY A 299 20.20 -16.63 11.23
C GLY A 299 19.12 -17.41 10.48
N GLU A 300 18.02 -17.81 11.10
CA GLU A 300 16.87 -18.43 10.44
C GLU A 300 16.18 -17.41 9.51
N VAL A 301 15.50 -17.89 8.46
CA VAL A 301 14.68 -17.04 7.56
C VAL A 301 13.20 -17.37 7.78
N ALA A 302 12.41 -16.33 7.95
CA ALA A 302 10.99 -16.46 8.23
C ALA A 302 10.15 -15.54 7.32
N VAL A 303 8.86 -15.89 7.16
CA VAL A 303 7.83 -15.02 6.62
C VAL A 303 6.99 -14.46 7.77
N VAL A 304 6.67 -13.20 7.71
CA VAL A 304 5.67 -12.60 8.61
C VAL A 304 4.31 -13.19 8.24
N SER A 305 3.74 -14.01 9.12
CA SER A 305 2.49 -14.72 8.89
C SER A 305 1.28 -13.95 9.37
N ASP A 306 1.37 -13.19 10.45
CA ASP A 306 0.27 -12.36 10.93
C ASP A 306 0.80 -11.06 11.55
N PHE A 307 -0.03 -10.02 11.44
CA PHE A 307 0.19 -8.73 12.08
C PHE A 307 -1.14 -8.22 12.61
N ARG A 308 -1.20 -7.96 13.91
CA ARG A 308 -2.40 -7.38 14.56
C ARG A 308 -2.16 -5.90 14.82
N PRO A 309 -2.89 -5.00 14.14
CA PRO A 309 -2.82 -3.58 14.44
C PRO A 309 -3.06 -3.31 15.92
N GLY A 310 -2.20 -2.49 16.55
CA GLY A 310 -2.33 -2.13 17.95
C GLY A 310 -1.71 -3.07 18.98
N MET A 311 -1.28 -4.28 18.61
CA MET A 311 -0.59 -5.22 19.53
C MET A 311 0.93 -5.01 19.65
N GLY A 312 1.43 -3.85 19.23
CA GLY A 312 2.85 -3.56 19.30
C GLY A 312 3.67 -4.32 18.23
N ARG A 313 5.00 -4.41 18.43
CA ARG A 313 5.99 -4.90 17.45
C ARG A 313 6.17 -6.43 17.45
N LYS A 314 5.09 -7.19 17.62
CA LYS A 314 5.18 -8.64 17.79
C LYS A 314 4.49 -9.37 16.65
N PRO A 315 5.08 -9.38 15.42
CA PRO A 315 4.51 -10.17 14.34
C PRO A 315 4.63 -11.65 14.68
N GLU A 316 3.67 -12.42 14.19
CA GLU A 316 3.79 -13.86 14.08
C GLU A 316 4.63 -14.19 12.85
N LEU A 317 5.58 -15.09 13.01
CA LEU A 317 6.53 -15.48 11.99
C LEU A 317 6.42 -16.98 11.70
N THR A 318 6.42 -17.34 10.43
CA THR A 318 6.60 -18.72 9.99
C THR A 318 8.03 -18.90 9.50
N VAL A 319 8.86 -19.65 10.23
CA VAL A 319 10.24 -19.96 9.85
C VAL A 319 10.23 -20.96 8.71
N ILE A 320 11.00 -20.66 7.66
CA ILE A 320 11.07 -21.43 6.41
C ILE A 320 12.43 -22.07 6.22
N LEU A 321 13.51 -21.31 6.52
CA LEU A 321 14.89 -21.79 6.42
C LEU A 321 15.55 -21.78 7.79
N ASP A 322 16.40 -22.78 8.03
CA ASP A 322 17.26 -22.80 9.20
C ASP A 322 18.42 -21.78 9.10
N ALA A 323 19.27 -21.72 10.12
CA ALA A 323 20.43 -20.82 10.14
C ALA A 323 21.43 -21.09 9.01
N ASN A 324 21.48 -22.32 8.48
CA ASN A 324 22.31 -22.70 7.34
C ASN A 324 21.61 -22.49 6.00
N LYS A 325 20.45 -21.84 5.98
CA LYS A 325 19.63 -21.56 4.81
C LYS A 325 19.07 -22.80 4.11
N LYS A 326 18.93 -23.91 4.84
CA LYS A 326 18.25 -25.10 4.36
C LYS A 326 16.77 -25.04 4.70
N ARG A 327 15.93 -25.50 3.76
CA ARG A 327 14.47 -25.50 3.93
C ARG A 327 14.07 -26.45 5.06
N LEU A 328 13.23 -25.98 5.96
CA LEU A 328 12.66 -26.79 7.03
C LEU A 328 11.63 -27.77 6.48
N SER A 329 11.67 -29.02 6.95
CA SER A 329 10.67 -30.05 6.59
C SER A 329 9.30 -29.81 7.25
N ARG A 330 9.27 -29.07 8.36
CA ARG A 330 8.04 -28.66 9.06
C ARG A 330 8.09 -27.17 9.34
N LYS A 331 6.98 -26.49 9.14
CA LYS A 331 6.82 -25.07 9.49
C LYS A 331 6.94 -24.90 11.00
N LYS A 332 7.72 -23.91 11.44
CA LYS A 332 7.87 -23.50 12.84
C LYS A 332 7.29 -22.10 12.97
N VAL A 333 6.26 -21.96 13.79
CA VAL A 333 5.65 -20.67 14.09
C VAL A 333 6.32 -20.06 15.31
N LEU A 334 6.68 -18.79 15.23
CA LEU A 334 7.29 -18.00 16.29
C LEU A 334 6.49 -16.72 16.49
N VAL A 335 6.18 -16.40 17.74
CA VAL A 335 5.67 -15.08 18.12
C VAL A 335 6.78 -14.32 18.82
N LEU A 336 7.20 -13.19 18.27
CA LEU A 336 8.27 -12.39 18.87
C LEU A 336 7.78 -11.78 20.18
N SER A 337 8.50 -12.06 21.29
CA SER A 337 8.10 -11.59 22.63
C SER A 337 8.57 -10.18 22.95
N GLY A 338 9.59 -9.68 22.25
CA GLY A 338 10.19 -8.36 22.49
C GLY A 338 10.96 -8.26 23.82
N GLN A 339 11.26 -9.38 24.49
CA GLN A 339 12.12 -9.40 25.69
C GLN A 339 13.60 -9.51 25.30
N GLU A 340 14.47 -8.87 26.05
CA GLU A 340 15.93 -8.97 25.85
C GLU A 340 16.40 -10.42 25.94
N GLY A 341 17.28 -10.82 25.02
CA GLY A 341 17.83 -12.18 24.93
C GLY A 341 17.03 -13.16 24.08
N ASN A 342 15.86 -12.75 23.56
CA ASN A 342 15.03 -13.55 22.67
C ASN A 342 15.32 -13.29 21.17
N VAL A 343 14.82 -14.20 20.34
CA VAL A 343 14.87 -14.09 18.88
C VAL A 343 14.18 -12.82 18.43
N ASP A 344 14.83 -12.04 17.56
CA ASP A 344 14.29 -10.81 16.97
C ASP A 344 14.60 -10.78 15.46
N ILE A 345 13.95 -9.87 14.71
CA ILE A 345 14.24 -9.65 13.31
C ILE A 345 15.56 -8.90 13.18
N ALA A 346 16.56 -9.54 12.55
CA ALA A 346 17.86 -8.95 12.30
C ALA A 346 17.82 -7.99 11.12
N LYS A 347 17.18 -8.42 10.01
CA LYS A 347 17.01 -7.60 8.80
C LYS A 347 15.80 -8.02 7.99
N ASN A 348 15.30 -7.10 7.18
CA ASN A 348 14.30 -7.39 6.16
C ASN A 348 15.01 -7.90 4.90
N LEU A 349 14.41 -8.85 4.22
CA LEU A 349 14.96 -9.45 3.00
C LEU A 349 14.16 -8.98 1.79
N PRO A 350 14.79 -8.89 0.61
CA PRO A 350 14.05 -8.69 -0.65
C PRO A 350 13.00 -9.77 -0.86
N PRO A 351 11.91 -9.47 -1.58
CA PRO A 351 10.81 -10.42 -1.80
C PRO A 351 11.21 -11.71 -2.53
N ASP A 352 12.33 -11.69 -3.25
CA ASP A 352 12.89 -12.80 -4.03
C ASP A 352 14.11 -13.44 -3.37
N ALA A 353 14.41 -13.10 -2.12
CA ALA A 353 15.55 -13.67 -1.42
C ALA A 353 15.41 -15.20 -1.30
N TYR A 354 16.50 -15.90 -1.59
CA TYR A 354 16.60 -17.37 -1.54
C TYR A 354 15.63 -18.11 -2.47
N ASP A 355 15.16 -17.47 -3.56
CA ASP A 355 14.15 -18.03 -4.48
C ASP A 355 12.89 -18.54 -3.76
N LEU A 356 12.57 -17.90 -2.64
CA LEU A 356 11.37 -18.21 -1.86
C LEU A 356 10.15 -17.52 -2.48
N ASP A 357 9.09 -18.30 -2.64
CA ASP A 357 7.78 -17.79 -2.96
C ASP A 357 6.92 -17.77 -1.69
N PRO A 358 6.68 -16.60 -1.08
CA PRO A 358 5.81 -16.50 0.09
C PRO A 358 4.37 -16.99 -0.18
N GLU A 359 3.90 -16.93 -1.44
CA GLU A 359 2.56 -17.38 -1.82
C GLU A 359 2.40 -18.90 -1.71
N ALA A 360 3.47 -19.66 -1.95
CA ALA A 360 3.47 -21.11 -1.83
C ALA A 360 3.43 -21.63 -0.38
N LEU A 361 3.41 -20.72 0.61
CA LEU A 361 3.48 -21.07 2.05
C LEU A 361 2.12 -21.16 2.73
N PHE A 362 1.07 -20.67 2.12
CA PHE A 362 -0.32 -20.64 2.61
C PHE A 362 -1.26 -21.24 1.60
#